data_e233aeaaf86be0523276adf22f6f242b
#
_entry.id   e233aeaaf86be0523276adf22f6f242b
#
_cell.length_a   1.000
_cell.length_b   1.000
_cell.length_c   1.000
_cell.angle_alpha   90.00
_cell.angle_beta   90.00
_cell.angle_gamma   90.00
#
_symmetry.space_group_name_H-M   'P 1'
#
loop_
_entity.id
_entity.type
_entity.pdbx_description
1 polymer ?
#
loop_
_entity_poly.entity_id
_entity_poly.type
_entity_poly.pdbx_seq_one_letter_code
_entity_poly.pdbx_strand_id
1 'polypeptide(L)'
;MMAQDLNSAYFTQDFKYRHDMNAAYGNDQGYVAIPILGNLNVKMQGSLGVGDVLFKNPYYGNPQYPNAKKTATFLHPGISADEALKNIEKDGNDLIFDMDIPIVSVGFNSFGGYNTIELKERTHMGITLPYSFFEFAKTMANKEYSFDDLGARGWSYAELAFGHSRQIMDNLRVGAKVKFLFGGAYADFSMDGVKANMVGDKWILSGKARGELNMKGGKFKTETKEYKGKTGTYDQINGVDTDNLGLGGFGLGLDLGAVYEFKDFALDWLDGTKVSLSLNDLGFISWSNTMVAESAGKDFEFTGFNMRYTDGSFDNGGDEIKDDLADFAHLVDKGEESGKTTALAATVRLGVEYPLPVYDKVTFGLLGTHRFDGIYSWTEGRLSANYNPLKWLDGGMNLAVTSYCTTMGWVVNVHPKGFNFFMGMDHMIGKTGASSVPLDSNVSFNLGMNVTF
;
A
#
# COMPACT_ATOMS: atom_id res chain seq x y z
N MET A 1 -10.29 -0.01 0.14
CA MET A 1 -9.02 0.53 0.60
C MET A 1 -8.58 -0.25 1.81
N MET A 2 -7.51 -1.00 1.73
CA MET A 2 -7.08 -1.89 2.81
C MET A 2 -5.60 -2.12 2.74
N ALA A 3 -4.94 -2.11 3.90
CA ALA A 3 -3.77 -2.94 4.04
C ALA A 3 -4.16 -4.38 3.71
N GLN A 4 -3.23 -5.10 3.17
CA GLN A 4 -3.52 -6.43 2.68
C GLN A 4 -3.13 -7.41 3.75
N ASP A 5 -4.09 -8.27 4.08
CA ASP A 5 -3.82 -9.42 4.92
C ASP A 5 -2.70 -10.28 4.35
N LEU A 6 -2.11 -11.11 5.19
CA LEU A 6 -1.07 -12.07 4.81
C LEU A 6 -1.66 -13.17 3.92
N ASN A 7 -1.75 -12.94 2.59
CA ASN A 7 -2.26 -13.92 1.63
C ASN A 7 -1.51 -15.27 1.70
N SER A 8 -0.23 -15.25 2.10
CA SER A 8 0.58 -16.44 2.35
C SER A 8 -0.01 -17.35 3.42
N ALA A 9 -0.82 -16.82 4.35
CA ALA A 9 -1.47 -17.56 5.42
C ALA A 9 -2.92 -17.97 5.10
N TYR A 10 -3.43 -17.68 3.91
CA TYR A 10 -4.84 -17.92 3.56
C TYR A 10 -5.27 -19.38 3.79
N PHE A 11 -4.40 -20.34 3.52
CA PHE A 11 -4.65 -21.78 3.72
C PHE A 11 -3.97 -22.37 4.95
N THR A 12 -3.34 -21.55 5.79
CA THR A 12 -2.75 -21.99 7.06
C THR A 12 -3.87 -22.21 8.10
N GLN A 13 -4.13 -23.45 8.49
CA GLN A 13 -5.38 -23.85 9.17
C GLN A 13 -5.60 -23.14 10.51
N ASP A 14 -4.58 -23.05 11.35
CA ASP A 14 -4.66 -22.46 12.69
C ASP A 14 -4.28 -20.98 12.75
N PHE A 15 -4.10 -20.35 11.60
CA PHE A 15 -3.85 -18.92 11.51
C PHE A 15 -5.07 -18.12 12.00
N LYS A 16 -4.91 -17.35 13.07
CA LYS A 16 -6.03 -16.72 13.79
C LYS A 16 -6.79 -15.67 12.99
N TYR A 17 -6.16 -15.07 12.00
CA TYR A 17 -6.71 -13.95 11.21
C TYR A 17 -7.19 -14.33 9.79
N ARG A 18 -7.48 -15.62 9.55
CA ARG A 18 -8.10 -16.03 8.26
C ARG A 18 -9.42 -15.31 7.99
N HIS A 19 -10.16 -14.96 9.06
CA HIS A 19 -11.43 -14.23 8.99
C HIS A 19 -11.28 -12.79 8.44
N ASP A 20 -10.08 -12.20 8.41
CA ASP A 20 -9.82 -10.91 7.76
C ASP A 20 -9.79 -11.07 6.24
N MET A 21 -9.32 -12.20 5.74
CA MET A 21 -9.25 -12.52 4.32
C MET A 21 -10.57 -13.09 3.79
N ASN A 22 -11.29 -13.84 4.62
CA ASN A 22 -12.59 -14.41 4.27
C ASN A 22 -13.45 -14.54 5.53
N ALA A 23 -14.50 -13.76 5.63
CA ALA A 23 -15.36 -13.69 6.80
C ALA A 23 -16.02 -15.04 7.20
N ALA A 24 -16.05 -16.04 6.29
CA ALA A 24 -16.54 -17.37 6.62
C ALA A 24 -15.59 -18.20 7.48
N TYR A 25 -14.29 -17.86 7.54
CA TYR A 25 -13.35 -18.59 8.38
C TYR A 25 -13.59 -18.27 9.86
N GLY A 26 -13.48 -19.29 10.69
CA GLY A 26 -13.49 -19.21 12.14
C GLY A 26 -12.32 -20.01 12.71
N ASN A 27 -12.17 -20.00 14.01
CA ASN A 27 -11.17 -20.77 14.73
C ASN A 27 -11.84 -21.63 15.81
N ASP A 28 -11.25 -22.76 16.13
CA ASP A 28 -11.73 -23.65 17.21
C ASP A 28 -11.52 -23.00 18.59
N GLN A 29 -10.47 -22.21 18.75
CA GLN A 29 -10.11 -21.51 19.98
C GLN A 29 -10.39 -20.03 19.86
N GLY A 30 -10.82 -19.42 20.98
CA GLY A 30 -10.85 -17.99 21.13
C GLY A 30 -9.45 -17.39 21.23
N TYR A 31 -9.33 -16.08 20.96
CA TYR A 31 -8.10 -15.34 21.16
C TYR A 31 -8.37 -13.90 21.57
N VAL A 32 -7.39 -13.31 22.23
CA VAL A 32 -7.26 -11.86 22.44
C VAL A 32 -5.91 -11.41 21.92
N ALA A 33 -5.92 -10.44 21.05
CA ALA A 33 -4.70 -9.86 20.48
C ALA A 33 -3.92 -9.03 21.52
N ILE A 34 -2.60 -9.11 21.46
CA ILE A 34 -1.75 -8.14 22.15
C ILE A 34 -1.84 -6.83 21.35
N PRO A 35 -2.19 -5.69 21.98
CA PRO A 35 -2.30 -4.42 21.27
C PRO A 35 -1.06 -4.09 20.45
N ILE A 36 -1.26 -3.57 19.24
CA ILE A 36 -0.24 -3.26 18.22
C ILE A 36 0.40 -4.53 17.62
N LEU A 37 0.65 -5.56 18.43
CA LEU A 37 1.36 -6.78 18.01
C LEU A 37 0.43 -7.94 17.64
N GLY A 38 -0.88 -7.79 17.71
CA GLY A 38 -1.82 -8.90 17.43
C GLY A 38 -1.79 -9.38 15.98
N ASN A 39 -1.77 -8.46 15.04
CA ASN A 39 -1.67 -8.69 13.60
C ASN A 39 -1.17 -7.41 12.92
N LEU A 40 0.08 -7.04 13.20
CA LEU A 40 0.73 -5.91 12.55
C LEU A 40 1.05 -6.29 11.10
N ASN A 41 0.59 -5.48 10.16
CA ASN A 41 0.84 -5.66 8.74
C ASN A 41 1.43 -4.39 8.14
N VAL A 42 2.55 -4.54 7.43
CA VAL A 42 3.18 -3.47 6.65
C VAL A 42 3.52 -4.02 5.28
N LYS A 43 3.07 -3.35 4.23
CA LYS A 43 3.29 -3.76 2.85
C LYS A 43 3.68 -2.56 1.98
N MET A 44 4.66 -2.78 1.12
CA MET A 44 5.02 -1.90 0.03
C MET A 44 5.03 -2.71 -1.26
N GLN A 45 4.35 -2.21 -2.30
CA GLN A 45 4.28 -2.86 -3.60
C GLN A 45 4.16 -1.83 -4.71
N GLY A 46 4.45 -2.24 -5.94
CA GLY A 46 4.37 -1.39 -7.12
C GLY A 46 5.36 -1.80 -8.18
N SER A 47 5.35 -1.11 -9.30
CA SER A 47 6.34 -1.27 -10.37
C SER A 47 7.64 -0.52 -10.06
N LEU A 48 7.56 0.57 -9.25
CA LEU A 48 8.74 1.35 -8.83
C LEU A 48 9.39 0.75 -7.60
N GLY A 49 10.67 0.44 -7.68
CA GLY A 49 11.48 -0.05 -6.59
C GLY A 49 12.50 0.95 -6.08
N VAL A 50 13.00 0.73 -4.86
CA VAL A 50 14.12 1.52 -4.31
C VAL A 50 15.35 1.40 -5.22
N GLY A 51 15.59 0.24 -5.84
CA GLY A 51 16.69 0.00 -6.78
C GLY A 51 16.57 0.77 -8.09
N ASP A 52 15.40 1.28 -8.43
CA ASP A 52 15.17 2.08 -9.63
C ASP A 52 15.50 3.57 -9.40
N VAL A 53 15.55 4.00 -8.15
CA VAL A 53 15.86 5.39 -7.77
C VAL A 53 17.18 5.54 -7.00
N LEU A 54 17.68 4.46 -6.36
CA LEU A 54 18.95 4.45 -5.62
C LEU A 54 19.96 3.52 -6.29
N PHE A 55 21.10 4.07 -6.66
CA PHE A 55 22.19 3.39 -7.35
C PHE A 55 23.44 3.33 -6.48
N LYS A 56 24.38 2.45 -6.83
CA LYS A 56 25.73 2.54 -6.30
C LYS A 56 26.35 3.85 -6.80
N ASN A 57 26.89 4.64 -5.88
CA ASN A 57 27.54 5.90 -6.25
C ASN A 57 28.83 5.62 -7.04
N PRO A 58 28.93 6.07 -8.31
CA PRO A 58 30.13 5.84 -9.14
C PRO A 58 31.38 6.44 -8.56
N TYR A 59 31.25 7.42 -7.66
CA TYR A 59 32.40 8.12 -7.06
C TYR A 59 32.80 7.60 -5.68
N TYR A 60 32.04 6.61 -5.14
CA TYR A 60 32.38 6.00 -3.87
C TYR A 60 33.73 5.29 -3.91
N GLY A 61 34.63 5.65 -2.99
CA GLY A 61 35.98 5.10 -2.92
C GLY A 61 36.98 5.77 -3.88
N ASN A 62 36.57 6.81 -4.63
CA ASN A 62 37.46 7.61 -5.43
C ASN A 62 38.18 8.66 -4.53
N PRO A 63 39.54 8.72 -4.52
CA PRO A 63 40.30 9.68 -3.72
C PRO A 63 39.97 11.15 -3.99
N GLN A 64 39.46 11.48 -5.20
CA GLN A 64 39.02 12.84 -5.54
C GLN A 64 37.71 13.23 -4.84
N TYR A 65 36.95 12.25 -4.34
CA TYR A 65 35.66 12.45 -3.67
C TYR A 65 35.62 11.69 -2.34
N PRO A 66 36.43 12.10 -1.35
CA PRO A 66 36.66 11.35 -0.11
C PRO A 66 35.38 11.20 0.73
N ASN A 67 34.40 12.10 0.57
CA ASN A 67 33.15 12.13 1.30
C ASN A 67 31.98 11.49 0.52
N ALA A 68 32.23 10.90 -0.66
CA ALA A 68 31.17 10.28 -1.46
C ALA A 68 30.46 9.14 -0.70
N LYS A 69 29.13 9.23 -0.56
CA LYS A 69 28.30 8.19 0.08
C LYS A 69 28.28 6.94 -0.80
N LYS A 70 28.01 5.78 -0.20
CA LYS A 70 27.95 4.49 -0.92
C LYS A 70 26.86 4.46 -2.01
N THR A 71 25.77 5.18 -1.77
CA THR A 71 24.60 5.24 -2.66
C THR A 71 24.39 6.64 -3.18
N ALA A 72 23.82 6.73 -4.37
CA ALA A 72 23.42 7.97 -5.03
C ALA A 72 22.02 7.78 -5.65
N THR A 73 21.27 8.87 -5.79
CA THR A 73 19.99 8.83 -6.51
C THR A 73 20.22 8.70 -8.03
N PHE A 74 19.20 8.30 -8.77
CA PHE A 74 19.22 8.25 -10.24
C PHE A 74 19.61 9.60 -10.88
N LEU A 75 19.44 10.70 -10.17
CA LEU A 75 19.81 12.06 -10.60
C LEU A 75 21.31 12.32 -10.63
N HIS A 76 22.11 11.46 -10.01
CA HIS A 76 23.56 11.61 -9.91
C HIS A 76 24.23 11.76 -11.31
N PRO A 77 25.06 12.78 -11.54
CA PRO A 77 25.65 13.05 -12.86
C PRO A 77 26.55 11.94 -13.40
N GLY A 78 27.13 11.13 -12.54
CA GLY A 78 27.94 9.97 -12.92
C GLY A 78 27.15 8.73 -13.33
N ILE A 79 25.82 8.75 -13.21
CA ILE A 79 24.92 7.70 -13.68
C ILE A 79 24.36 8.16 -15.03
N SER A 80 24.48 7.36 -16.09
CA SER A 80 23.95 7.73 -17.40
C SER A 80 22.42 7.74 -17.42
N ALA A 81 21.82 8.46 -18.36
CA ALA A 81 20.36 8.46 -18.53
C ALA A 81 19.84 7.05 -18.86
N ASP A 82 20.55 6.32 -19.73
CA ASP A 82 20.19 4.95 -20.10
C ASP A 82 20.18 4.01 -18.89
N GLU A 83 21.15 4.16 -17.99
CA GLU A 83 21.21 3.36 -16.76
C GLU A 83 20.12 3.77 -15.76
N ALA A 84 19.92 5.07 -15.58
CA ALA A 84 18.95 5.63 -14.65
C ALA A 84 17.51 5.31 -15.03
N LEU A 85 17.20 5.22 -16.32
CA LEU A 85 15.85 5.01 -16.84
C LEU A 85 15.57 3.57 -17.30
N LYS A 86 16.54 2.68 -17.16
CA LYS A 86 16.48 1.32 -17.71
C LYS A 86 15.28 0.51 -17.22
N ASN A 87 14.93 0.65 -15.95
CA ASN A 87 13.87 -0.12 -15.31
C ASN A 87 12.58 0.71 -15.11
N ILE A 88 12.60 1.99 -15.46
CA ILE A 88 11.41 2.85 -15.35
C ILE A 88 10.42 2.46 -16.45
N GLU A 89 9.21 2.10 -16.06
CA GLU A 89 8.15 1.68 -16.97
C GLU A 89 7.56 2.88 -17.72
N LYS A 90 7.21 2.68 -19.01
CA LYS A 90 6.70 3.77 -19.85
C LYS A 90 5.24 4.09 -19.60
N ASP A 91 4.49 3.12 -19.11
CA ASP A 91 3.03 3.22 -18.90
C ASP A 91 2.64 3.73 -17.51
N GLY A 92 3.62 4.10 -16.69
CA GLY A 92 3.44 4.60 -15.32
C GLY A 92 4.19 3.76 -14.29
N ASN A 93 4.60 4.40 -13.22
CA ASN A 93 5.38 3.77 -12.16
C ASN A 93 4.68 4.00 -10.83
N ASP A 94 4.16 2.93 -10.28
CA ASP A 94 3.40 2.96 -9.04
C ASP A 94 4.24 2.55 -7.84
N LEU A 95 4.04 3.25 -6.74
CA LEU A 95 4.49 2.86 -5.41
C LEU A 95 3.31 2.91 -4.46
N ILE A 96 2.98 1.79 -3.86
CA ILE A 96 1.85 1.65 -2.93
C ILE A 96 2.41 1.22 -1.57
N PHE A 97 1.98 1.92 -0.54
CA PHE A 97 2.28 1.60 0.85
C PHE A 97 0.98 1.34 1.60
N ASP A 98 0.92 0.22 2.33
CA ASP A 98 -0.21 -0.18 3.16
C ASP A 98 0.28 -0.53 4.56
N MET A 99 -0.47 -0.12 5.60
CA MET A 99 -0.18 -0.45 6.99
C MET A 99 -1.49 -0.66 7.77
N ASP A 100 -1.57 -1.77 8.53
CA ASP A 100 -2.63 -2.03 9.49
C ASP A 100 -2.02 -2.21 10.89
N ILE A 101 -2.56 -1.47 11.85
CA ILE A 101 -2.16 -1.55 13.25
C ILE A 101 -3.37 -2.02 14.07
N PRO A 102 -3.37 -3.26 14.60
CA PRO A 102 -4.43 -3.72 15.47
C PRO A 102 -4.34 -3.06 16.83
N ILE A 103 -5.43 -2.45 17.28
CA ILE A 103 -5.55 -1.85 18.62
C ILE A 103 -6.19 -2.86 19.57
N VAL A 104 -7.29 -3.46 19.13
CA VAL A 104 -8.01 -4.54 19.82
C VAL A 104 -8.46 -5.55 18.79
N SER A 105 -8.25 -6.83 19.06
CA SER A 105 -8.88 -7.90 18.29
C SER A 105 -9.17 -9.07 19.21
N VAL A 106 -10.41 -9.54 19.17
CA VAL A 106 -10.92 -10.65 19.96
C VAL A 106 -11.72 -11.58 19.07
N GLY A 107 -11.44 -12.87 19.14
CA GLY A 107 -12.23 -13.90 18.48
C GLY A 107 -12.74 -14.93 19.48
N PHE A 108 -13.98 -15.36 19.37
CA PHE A 108 -14.59 -16.33 20.30
C PHE A 108 -15.75 -17.11 19.68
N ASN A 109 -15.96 -18.30 20.16
CA ASN A 109 -17.10 -19.15 19.78
C ASN A 109 -18.32 -18.82 20.65
N SER A 110 -19.41 -18.36 20.03
CA SER A 110 -20.70 -18.11 20.66
C SER A 110 -21.81 -17.96 19.61
N PHE A 111 -23.07 -17.97 20.02
CA PHE A 111 -24.25 -17.80 19.15
C PHE A 111 -24.32 -18.80 17.98
N GLY A 112 -23.79 -20.00 18.18
CA GLY A 112 -23.76 -21.05 17.14
C GLY A 112 -22.77 -20.81 16.02
N GLY A 113 -21.77 -19.98 16.24
CA GLY A 113 -20.72 -19.66 15.29
C GLY A 113 -19.51 -19.01 15.92
N TYR A 114 -18.58 -18.56 15.09
CA TYR A 114 -17.39 -17.81 15.49
C TYR A 114 -17.62 -16.32 15.32
N ASN A 115 -17.24 -15.55 16.33
CA ASN A 115 -17.46 -14.10 16.37
C ASN A 115 -16.12 -13.38 16.50
N THR A 116 -16.00 -12.21 15.90
CA THR A 116 -14.84 -11.32 16.03
C THR A 116 -15.28 -9.90 16.36
N ILE A 117 -14.50 -9.22 17.19
CA ILE A 117 -14.61 -7.79 17.47
C ILE A 117 -13.22 -7.22 17.31
N GLU A 118 -13.08 -6.24 16.42
CA GLU A 118 -11.78 -5.68 16.06
C GLU A 118 -11.84 -4.16 16.00
N LEU A 119 -10.80 -3.54 16.51
CA LEU A 119 -10.49 -2.14 16.31
C LEU A 119 -9.07 -2.05 15.76
N LYS A 120 -8.91 -1.50 14.57
CA LYS A 120 -7.61 -1.31 13.93
C LYS A 120 -7.50 0.06 13.28
N GLU A 121 -6.31 0.59 13.20
CA GLU A 121 -5.96 1.73 12.35
C GLU A 121 -5.49 1.19 11.00
N ARG A 122 -5.88 1.88 9.93
CA ARG A 122 -5.55 1.52 8.56
C ARG A 122 -5.06 2.73 7.80
N THR A 123 -3.88 2.60 7.22
CA THR A 123 -3.25 3.64 6.38
C THR A 123 -2.92 3.08 5.01
N HIS A 124 -3.15 3.89 4.01
CA HIS A 124 -2.77 3.63 2.61
C HIS A 124 -2.17 4.87 1.99
N MET A 125 -1.19 4.68 1.13
CA MET A 125 -0.62 5.73 0.28
C MET A 125 -0.23 5.10 -1.07
N GLY A 126 -0.68 5.71 -2.15
CA GLY A 126 -0.29 5.38 -3.52
C GLY A 126 0.30 6.60 -4.20
N ILE A 127 1.37 6.41 -4.96
CA ILE A 127 2.01 7.43 -5.79
C ILE A 127 2.18 6.83 -7.18
N THR A 128 1.79 7.59 -8.20
CA THR A 128 2.03 7.26 -9.60
C THR A 128 2.91 8.34 -10.23
N LEU A 129 4.01 7.94 -10.85
CA LEU A 129 4.96 8.81 -11.52
C LEU A 129 5.09 8.38 -12.99
N PRO A 130 4.77 9.25 -13.96
CA PRO A 130 4.95 8.93 -15.37
C PRO A 130 6.44 8.84 -15.74
N TYR A 131 6.76 8.06 -16.77
CA TYR A 131 8.12 7.95 -17.29
C TYR A 131 8.75 9.32 -17.61
N SER A 132 7.95 10.23 -18.17
CA SER A 132 8.36 11.59 -18.53
C SER A 132 8.89 12.40 -17.33
N PHE A 133 8.38 12.15 -16.13
CA PHE A 133 8.88 12.78 -14.90
C PHE A 133 10.34 12.38 -14.63
N PHE A 134 10.64 11.08 -14.68
CA PHE A 134 12.01 10.59 -14.47
C PHE A 134 12.95 11.06 -15.58
N GLU A 135 12.49 11.02 -16.83
CA GLU A 135 13.25 11.47 -17.97
C GLU A 135 13.55 12.97 -17.88
N PHE A 136 12.55 13.78 -17.56
CA PHE A 136 12.74 15.23 -17.35
C PHE A 136 13.72 15.50 -16.22
N ALA A 137 13.51 14.92 -15.05
CA ALA A 137 14.38 15.11 -13.90
C ALA A 137 15.84 14.70 -14.17
N LYS A 138 16.03 13.65 -15.00
CA LYS A 138 17.37 13.13 -15.31
C LYS A 138 18.08 13.88 -16.43
N THR A 139 17.36 14.22 -17.50
CA THR A 139 18.00 14.70 -18.74
C THR A 139 17.82 16.20 -18.99
N MET A 140 16.69 16.77 -18.57
CA MET A 140 16.29 18.14 -18.89
C MET A 140 16.51 18.50 -20.38
N ALA A 141 16.30 17.52 -21.28
CA ALA A 141 16.54 17.70 -22.70
C ALA A 141 15.55 18.69 -23.31
N ASN A 142 15.99 19.48 -24.29
CA ASN A 142 15.16 20.48 -24.96
C ASN A 142 14.07 19.83 -25.83
N LYS A 143 12.99 19.35 -25.18
CA LYS A 143 11.79 18.80 -25.79
C LYS A 143 10.58 19.06 -24.89
N GLU A 144 9.37 18.87 -25.40
CA GLU A 144 8.16 18.87 -24.57
C GLU A 144 8.10 17.59 -23.70
N TYR A 145 7.76 17.76 -22.44
CA TYR A 145 7.43 16.66 -21.51
C TYR A 145 5.97 16.81 -21.08
N SER A 146 5.24 15.70 -21.00
CA SER A 146 3.91 15.63 -20.40
C SER A 146 3.98 14.87 -19.08
N PHE A 147 3.34 15.41 -18.04
CA PHE A 147 3.25 14.83 -16.72
C PHE A 147 1.82 14.39 -16.39
N ASP A 148 1.06 14.04 -17.40
CA ASP A 148 -0.23 13.39 -17.22
C ASP A 148 -0.02 12.10 -16.41
N ASP A 149 -1.01 11.74 -15.58
CA ASP A 149 -0.95 10.60 -14.65
C ASP A 149 0.04 10.74 -13.48
N LEU A 150 0.67 11.92 -13.27
CA LEU A 150 1.36 12.18 -12.01
C LEU A 150 0.34 12.41 -10.92
N GLY A 151 0.35 11.56 -9.91
CA GLY A 151 -0.61 11.64 -8.83
C GLY A 151 -0.16 10.96 -7.55
N ALA A 152 -0.81 11.34 -6.46
CA ALA A 152 -0.66 10.68 -5.16
C ALA A 152 -2.01 10.65 -4.44
N ARG A 153 -2.31 9.54 -3.80
CA ARG A 153 -3.52 9.39 -2.97
C ARG A 153 -3.14 8.72 -1.66
N GLY A 154 -3.70 9.23 -0.57
CA GLY A 154 -3.50 8.61 0.73
C GLY A 154 -4.70 8.79 1.63
N TRP A 155 -4.85 7.91 2.60
CA TRP A 155 -5.89 7.99 3.60
C TRP A 155 -5.49 7.18 4.83
N SER A 156 -6.08 7.59 5.95
CA SER A 156 -6.00 6.89 7.23
C SER A 156 -7.36 6.93 7.91
N TYR A 157 -7.77 5.81 8.49
CA TYR A 157 -8.99 5.71 9.28
C TYR A 157 -8.90 4.61 10.35
N ALA A 158 -9.69 4.77 11.42
CA ALA A 158 -9.94 3.69 12.36
C ALA A 158 -11.15 2.84 11.90
N GLU A 159 -11.02 1.52 12.00
CA GLU A 159 -12.07 0.55 11.68
C GLU A 159 -12.49 -0.18 12.95
N LEU A 160 -13.78 -0.10 13.32
CA LEU A 160 -14.41 -0.94 14.30
C LEU A 160 -15.26 -1.99 13.58
N ALA A 161 -14.88 -3.26 13.68
CA ALA A 161 -15.51 -4.34 12.94
C ALA A 161 -16.13 -5.40 13.84
N PHE A 162 -17.27 -5.93 13.42
CA PHE A 162 -18.00 -7.03 14.06
C PHE A 162 -18.23 -8.14 13.04
N GLY A 163 -17.62 -9.31 13.25
CA GLY A 163 -17.71 -10.46 12.38
C GLY A 163 -18.50 -11.60 13.02
N HIS A 164 -19.23 -12.34 12.18
CA HIS A 164 -19.88 -13.59 12.55
C HIS A 164 -19.78 -14.60 11.40
N SER A 165 -19.37 -15.82 11.72
CA SER A 165 -19.37 -16.93 10.76
C SER A 165 -19.97 -18.18 11.37
N ARG A 166 -20.74 -18.94 10.58
CA ARG A 166 -21.35 -20.19 11.02
C ARG A 166 -21.47 -21.21 9.91
N GLN A 167 -21.51 -22.46 10.33
CA GLN A 167 -21.88 -23.57 9.47
C GLN A 167 -23.40 -23.54 9.25
N ILE A 168 -23.84 -23.46 7.99
CA ILE A 168 -25.27 -23.46 7.64
C ILE A 168 -25.73 -24.78 7.00
N MET A 169 -24.80 -25.56 6.46
CA MET A 169 -24.96 -26.94 5.99
C MET A 169 -23.70 -27.71 6.37
N ASP A 170 -23.74 -29.04 6.35
CA ASP A 170 -22.60 -29.89 6.73
C ASP A 170 -21.33 -29.60 5.93
N ASN A 171 -21.50 -29.04 4.74
CA ASN A 171 -20.42 -28.72 3.79
C ASN A 171 -20.32 -27.23 3.42
N LEU A 172 -21.14 -26.36 4.02
CA LEU A 172 -21.15 -24.93 3.69
C LEU A 172 -21.07 -24.05 4.95
N ARG A 173 -20.01 -23.27 5.03
CA ARG A 173 -19.82 -22.22 6.03
C ARG A 173 -19.91 -20.85 5.37
N VAL A 174 -20.62 -19.93 6.01
CA VAL A 174 -20.74 -18.54 5.56
C VAL A 174 -20.37 -17.57 6.68
N GLY A 175 -20.01 -16.37 6.31
CA GLY A 175 -19.72 -15.32 7.28
C GLY A 175 -19.92 -13.94 6.70
N ALA A 176 -20.11 -12.99 7.62
CA ALA A 176 -20.17 -11.57 7.30
C ALA A 176 -19.47 -10.75 8.38
N LYS A 177 -18.91 -9.60 8.02
CA LYS A 177 -18.29 -8.64 8.93
C LYS A 177 -18.82 -7.26 8.59
N VAL A 178 -19.41 -6.56 9.56
CA VAL A 178 -19.86 -5.17 9.43
C VAL A 178 -18.80 -4.28 10.04
N LYS A 179 -18.48 -3.18 9.34
CA LYS A 179 -17.41 -2.25 9.69
C LYS A 179 -17.96 -0.85 9.84
N PHE A 180 -17.61 -0.18 10.94
CA PHE A 180 -17.83 1.23 11.18
C PHE A 180 -16.48 1.93 11.03
N LEU A 181 -16.43 2.93 10.14
CA LEU A 181 -15.19 3.56 9.72
C LEU A 181 -15.16 5.01 10.20
N PHE A 182 -14.08 5.39 10.84
CA PHE A 182 -13.87 6.71 11.41
C PHE A 182 -12.67 7.36 10.72
N GLY A 183 -12.95 8.21 9.72
CA GLY A 183 -11.94 8.84 8.88
C GLY A 183 -11.05 9.79 9.66
N GLY A 184 -9.74 9.58 9.59
CA GLY A 184 -8.71 10.48 10.10
C GLY A 184 -8.36 11.54 9.07
N ALA A 185 -7.81 11.11 7.94
CA ALA A 185 -7.43 11.97 6.83
C ALA A 185 -7.62 11.28 5.47
N TYR A 186 -7.87 12.08 4.46
CA TYR A 186 -7.83 11.69 3.05
C TYR A 186 -7.13 12.79 2.26
N ALA A 187 -6.19 12.41 1.41
CA ALA A 187 -5.50 13.30 0.49
C ALA A 187 -5.52 12.73 -0.93
N ASP A 188 -5.70 13.59 -1.90
CA ASP A 188 -5.63 13.25 -3.34
C ASP A 188 -4.92 14.39 -4.05
N PHE A 189 -3.87 14.08 -4.80
CA PHE A 189 -3.13 15.02 -5.61
C PHE A 189 -3.05 14.48 -7.03
N SER A 190 -3.30 15.34 -8.01
CA SER A 190 -3.21 15.00 -9.43
C SER A 190 -2.70 16.18 -10.25
N MET A 191 -2.02 15.85 -11.32
CA MET A 191 -1.68 16.79 -12.39
C MET A 191 -2.46 16.43 -13.64
N ASP A 192 -3.12 17.42 -14.25
CA ASP A 192 -3.93 17.26 -15.44
C ASP A 192 -3.44 18.20 -16.55
N GLY A 193 -3.07 17.62 -17.68
CA GLY A 193 -2.56 18.34 -18.84
C GLY A 193 -1.29 19.13 -18.55
N VAL A 194 -0.49 18.74 -17.57
CA VAL A 194 0.74 19.45 -17.21
C VAL A 194 1.85 19.11 -18.19
N LYS A 195 2.38 20.14 -18.84
CA LYS A 195 3.47 20.05 -19.80
C LYS A 195 4.61 20.97 -19.41
N ALA A 196 5.84 20.54 -19.66
CA ALA A 196 7.03 21.36 -19.55
C ALA A 196 7.65 21.57 -20.91
N ASN A 197 7.86 22.85 -21.27
CA ASN A 197 8.50 23.25 -22.51
C ASN A 197 9.67 24.20 -22.21
N MET A 198 10.79 24.02 -22.91
CA MET A 198 11.91 24.93 -22.80
C MET A 198 11.70 26.17 -23.68
N VAL A 199 11.74 27.34 -23.08
CA VAL A 199 11.67 28.64 -23.76
C VAL A 199 12.90 29.48 -23.40
N GLY A 200 13.83 29.60 -24.33
CA GLY A 200 15.14 30.18 -24.05
C GLY A 200 15.98 29.30 -23.14
N ASP A 201 16.33 29.80 -21.97
CA ASP A 201 17.08 29.12 -20.91
C ASP A 201 16.21 28.68 -19.70
N LYS A 202 14.89 28.74 -19.86
CA LYS A 202 13.93 28.45 -18.79
C LYS A 202 12.90 27.42 -19.22
N TRP A 203 12.45 26.65 -18.24
CA TRP A 203 11.29 25.76 -18.40
C TRP A 203 10.00 26.52 -18.09
N ILE A 204 9.05 26.42 -18.99
CA ILE A 204 7.68 26.88 -18.75
C ILE A 204 6.81 25.64 -18.54
N LEU A 205 6.23 25.55 -17.36
CA LEU A 205 5.23 24.53 -17.04
C LEU A 205 3.84 25.12 -17.26
N SER A 206 3.03 24.37 -18.00
CA SER A 206 1.64 24.72 -18.27
C SER A 206 0.75 23.54 -17.87
N GLY A 207 -0.47 23.83 -17.42
CA GLY A 207 -1.45 22.83 -16.99
C GLY A 207 -2.00 23.11 -15.60
N LYS A 208 -2.65 22.12 -15.01
CA LYS A 208 -3.28 22.24 -13.69
C LYS A 208 -2.77 21.15 -12.75
N ALA A 209 -2.31 21.55 -11.58
CA ALA A 209 -2.16 20.66 -10.43
C ALA A 209 -3.31 20.96 -9.46
N ARG A 210 -3.93 19.91 -8.93
CA ARG A 210 -4.97 19.98 -7.91
C ARG A 210 -4.65 19.03 -6.76
N GLY A 211 -4.72 19.55 -5.55
CA GLY A 211 -4.64 18.78 -4.31
C GLY A 211 -5.94 18.94 -3.52
N GLU A 212 -6.41 17.86 -2.97
CA GLU A 212 -7.53 17.81 -2.06
C GLU A 212 -7.10 17.18 -0.75
N LEU A 213 -7.49 17.79 0.37
CA LEU A 213 -7.20 17.28 1.70
C LEU A 213 -8.45 17.35 2.58
N ASN A 214 -8.91 16.19 3.01
CA ASN A 214 -9.99 16.06 3.98
C ASN A 214 -9.37 15.68 5.33
N MET A 215 -9.27 16.66 6.21
CA MET A 215 -8.73 16.49 7.57
C MET A 215 -9.42 17.50 8.47
N LYS A 216 -10.29 17.04 9.37
CA LYS A 216 -11.02 17.94 10.24
C LYS A 216 -10.09 18.67 11.19
N GLY A 217 -10.16 20.01 11.17
CA GLY A 217 -9.30 20.88 11.97
C GLY A 217 -7.94 21.18 11.34
N GLY A 218 -7.60 20.54 10.21
CA GLY A 218 -6.42 20.89 9.43
C GLY A 218 -6.59 22.24 8.72
N LYS A 219 -5.47 22.91 8.45
CA LYS A 219 -5.40 24.14 7.64
C LYS A 219 -4.12 24.14 6.84
N PHE A 220 -4.15 24.67 5.63
CA PHE A 220 -2.92 24.90 4.88
C PHE A 220 -2.09 25.99 5.57
N LYS A 221 -0.78 25.73 5.66
CA LYS A 221 0.22 26.73 6.00
C LYS A 221 0.72 27.35 4.70
N THR A 222 0.75 28.66 4.60
CA THR A 222 1.16 29.36 3.40
C THR A 222 2.33 30.27 3.66
N GLU A 223 3.12 30.48 2.63
CA GLU A 223 4.23 31.43 2.58
C GLU A 223 4.08 32.32 1.36
N THR A 224 4.19 33.64 1.54
CA THR A 224 4.11 34.59 0.42
C THR A 224 5.39 34.55 -0.39
N LYS A 225 5.29 34.19 -1.67
CA LYS A 225 6.39 34.14 -2.64
C LYS A 225 6.15 35.09 -3.81
N GLU A 226 7.24 35.58 -4.42
CA GLU A 226 7.17 36.37 -5.65
C GLU A 226 7.10 35.46 -6.87
N TYR A 227 6.32 35.84 -7.88
CA TYR A 227 6.33 35.13 -9.17
C TYR A 227 7.70 35.28 -9.84
N LYS A 228 8.35 34.17 -10.16
CA LYS A 228 9.56 34.17 -10.99
C LYS A 228 9.16 34.63 -12.42
N GLY A 229 9.72 35.75 -12.87
CA GLY A 229 9.49 36.29 -14.24
C GLY A 229 8.20 37.07 -14.47
N LYS A 230 7.38 37.32 -13.44
CA LYS A 230 6.17 38.17 -13.50
C LYS A 230 6.14 39.09 -12.29
N THR A 231 5.46 40.24 -12.41
CA THR A 231 5.18 41.10 -11.25
C THR A 231 4.04 40.55 -10.42
N GLY A 232 4.22 40.47 -9.10
CA GLY A 232 3.19 40.05 -8.16
C GLY A 232 3.69 38.98 -7.18
N THR A 233 2.88 38.74 -6.15
CA THR A 233 3.10 37.71 -5.13
C THR A 233 1.95 36.73 -5.10
N TYR A 234 2.20 35.54 -4.55
CA TYR A 234 1.18 34.52 -4.28
C TYR A 234 1.52 33.81 -2.98
N ASP A 235 0.51 33.26 -2.32
CA ASP A 235 0.67 32.51 -1.10
C ASP A 235 0.76 31.01 -1.42
N GLN A 236 2.00 30.52 -1.47
CA GLN A 236 2.30 29.12 -1.74
C GLN A 236 2.05 28.26 -0.50
N ILE A 237 1.40 27.12 -0.69
CA ILE A 237 1.26 26.12 0.37
C ILE A 237 2.64 25.49 0.65
N ASN A 238 3.09 25.55 1.92
CA ASN A 238 4.34 24.96 2.38
C ASN A 238 4.12 23.87 3.45
N GLY A 239 2.88 23.57 3.81
CA GLY A 239 2.55 22.53 4.78
C GLY A 239 1.10 22.53 5.22
N VAL A 240 0.80 21.71 6.22
CA VAL A 240 -0.51 21.59 6.84
C VAL A 240 -0.36 21.77 8.35
N ASP A 241 -1.23 22.57 8.93
CA ASP A 241 -1.38 22.68 10.39
C ASP A 241 -2.28 21.55 10.89
N THR A 242 -1.82 20.82 11.89
CA THR A 242 -2.50 19.64 12.43
C THR A 242 -2.80 19.76 13.94
N ASP A 243 -2.75 20.94 14.51
CA ASP A 243 -2.85 21.14 15.97
C ASP A 243 -4.22 20.79 16.55
N ASN A 244 -5.29 20.80 15.75
CA ASN A 244 -6.67 20.61 16.21
C ASN A 244 -7.39 19.49 15.44
N LEU A 245 -6.75 18.34 15.25
CA LEU A 245 -7.31 17.24 14.50
C LEU A 245 -8.54 16.62 15.18
N GLY A 246 -9.56 16.32 14.36
CA GLY A 246 -10.77 15.60 14.74
C GLY A 246 -11.10 14.49 13.76
N LEU A 247 -12.23 13.83 13.95
CA LEU A 247 -12.71 12.83 13.01
C LEU A 247 -13.11 13.52 11.71
N GLY A 248 -12.39 13.22 10.63
CA GLY A 248 -12.54 13.81 9.31
C GLY A 248 -13.61 13.16 8.44
N GLY A 249 -14.13 11.99 8.84
CA GLY A 249 -15.15 11.28 8.06
C GLY A 249 -15.79 10.14 8.83
N PHE A 250 -16.90 9.64 8.28
CA PHE A 250 -17.57 8.43 8.77
C PHE A 250 -17.98 7.55 7.58
N GLY A 251 -17.87 6.23 7.75
CA GLY A 251 -18.20 5.28 6.70
C GLY A 251 -18.70 3.95 7.23
N LEU A 252 -19.14 3.14 6.29
CA LEU A 252 -19.59 1.78 6.53
C LEU A 252 -18.91 0.83 5.54
N GLY A 253 -18.57 -0.35 6.01
CA GLY A 253 -18.03 -1.43 5.20
C GLY A 253 -18.67 -2.76 5.51
N LEU A 254 -18.60 -3.67 4.56
CA LEU A 254 -19.13 -5.02 4.65
C LEU A 254 -18.15 -6.01 4.03
N ASP A 255 -17.83 -7.08 4.78
CA ASP A 255 -17.16 -8.26 4.23
C ASP A 255 -18.13 -9.42 4.19
N LEU A 256 -18.06 -10.21 3.13
CA LEU A 256 -18.84 -11.42 2.93
C LEU A 256 -17.88 -12.58 2.61
N GLY A 257 -18.23 -13.78 3.09
CA GLY A 257 -17.44 -14.96 2.84
C GLY A 257 -18.26 -16.23 2.78
N ALA A 258 -17.78 -17.19 2.00
CA ALA A 258 -18.32 -18.53 1.91
C ALA A 258 -17.17 -19.54 1.73
N VAL A 259 -17.31 -20.71 2.34
CA VAL A 259 -16.41 -21.85 2.18
C VAL A 259 -17.27 -23.09 2.02
N TYR A 260 -17.08 -23.78 0.90
CA TYR A 260 -17.73 -25.05 0.59
C TYR A 260 -16.69 -26.18 0.61
N GLU A 261 -16.96 -27.25 1.33
CA GLU A 261 -16.12 -28.44 1.44
C GLU A 261 -16.78 -29.61 0.71
N PHE A 262 -16.07 -30.24 -0.21
CA PHE A 262 -16.52 -31.47 -0.86
C PHE A 262 -16.43 -32.61 0.12
N LYS A 263 -17.55 -33.16 0.55
CA LYS A 263 -17.69 -34.30 1.45
C LYS A 263 -18.54 -35.37 0.79
N ASP A 264 -18.12 -36.63 0.90
CA ASP A 264 -18.82 -37.79 0.35
C ASP A 264 -19.16 -37.59 -1.16
N PHE A 265 -18.24 -36.96 -1.89
CA PHE A 265 -18.47 -36.67 -3.30
C PHE A 265 -18.15 -37.90 -4.16
N ALA A 266 -18.86 -38.06 -5.28
CA ALA A 266 -18.70 -39.21 -6.20
C ALA A 266 -17.27 -39.44 -6.75
N LEU A 267 -16.37 -38.47 -6.55
CA LEU A 267 -14.96 -38.50 -6.91
C LEU A 267 -14.11 -38.45 -5.64
N ASP A 268 -13.63 -39.57 -5.18
CA ASP A 268 -12.85 -39.70 -3.92
C ASP A 268 -11.65 -38.76 -3.82
N TRP A 269 -11.04 -38.39 -4.96
CA TRP A 269 -9.91 -37.49 -4.98
C TRP A 269 -10.26 -36.02 -4.69
N LEU A 270 -11.55 -35.64 -4.72
CA LEU A 270 -12.03 -34.32 -4.31
C LEU A 270 -12.45 -34.25 -2.84
N ASP A 271 -12.56 -35.39 -2.16
CA ASP A 271 -13.02 -35.40 -0.78
C ASP A 271 -12.10 -34.56 0.14
N GLY A 272 -12.68 -33.71 0.96
CA GLY A 272 -11.98 -32.77 1.80
C GLY A 272 -11.46 -31.50 1.09
N THR A 273 -11.60 -31.42 -0.25
CA THR A 273 -11.25 -30.18 -1.00
C THR A 273 -12.20 -29.07 -0.61
N LYS A 274 -11.66 -27.88 -0.36
CA LYS A 274 -12.47 -26.68 -0.05
C LYS A 274 -12.36 -25.65 -1.14
N VAL A 275 -13.50 -25.07 -1.51
CA VAL A 275 -13.59 -23.90 -2.39
C VAL A 275 -14.10 -22.74 -1.55
N SER A 276 -13.44 -21.59 -1.65
CA SER A 276 -13.78 -20.41 -0.86
C SER A 276 -13.92 -19.19 -1.75
N LEU A 277 -14.88 -18.33 -1.42
CA LEU A 277 -15.11 -17.04 -2.06
C LEU A 277 -15.23 -15.98 -0.98
N SER A 278 -14.57 -14.84 -1.16
CA SER A 278 -14.79 -13.68 -0.30
C SER A 278 -14.85 -12.38 -1.09
N LEU A 279 -15.61 -11.45 -0.55
CA LEU A 279 -15.70 -10.07 -0.95
C LEU A 279 -15.49 -9.22 0.29
N ASN A 280 -14.38 -8.51 0.35
CA ASN A 280 -13.98 -7.68 1.48
C ASN A 280 -14.07 -6.20 1.12
N ASP A 281 -14.38 -5.35 2.12
CA ASP A 281 -14.43 -3.88 2.03
C ASP A 281 -15.37 -3.33 0.97
N LEU A 282 -16.52 -3.95 0.84
CA LEU A 282 -17.61 -3.34 0.10
C LEU A 282 -18.19 -2.19 0.94
N GLY A 283 -17.84 -0.94 0.60
CA GLY A 283 -18.26 0.19 1.43
C GLY A 283 -17.74 1.55 0.96
N PHE A 284 -17.87 2.52 1.85
CA PHE A 284 -17.50 3.91 1.56
C PHE A 284 -17.12 4.67 2.84
N ILE A 285 -16.43 5.80 2.67
CA ILE A 285 -16.23 6.83 3.70
C ILE A 285 -16.73 8.15 3.14
N SER A 286 -17.62 8.82 3.88
CA SER A 286 -18.04 10.19 3.64
C SER A 286 -17.16 11.12 4.49
N TRP A 287 -16.34 11.90 3.82
CA TRP A 287 -15.42 12.85 4.39
C TRP A 287 -16.13 14.18 4.63
N SER A 288 -15.72 14.90 5.65
CA SER A 288 -16.21 16.25 5.95
C SER A 288 -15.69 17.26 4.91
N ASN A 289 -15.45 18.49 5.26
CA ASN A 289 -14.95 19.53 4.37
C ASN A 289 -13.68 19.08 3.62
N THR A 290 -13.57 19.51 2.38
CA THR A 290 -12.39 19.31 1.54
C THR A 290 -11.63 20.63 1.41
N MET A 291 -10.41 20.69 1.92
CA MET A 291 -9.48 21.77 1.61
C MET A 291 -8.92 21.55 0.20
N VAL A 292 -8.95 22.57 -0.61
CA VAL A 292 -8.54 22.50 -2.01
C VAL A 292 -7.33 23.38 -2.27
N ALA A 293 -6.33 22.78 -2.90
CA ALA A 293 -5.14 23.43 -3.40
C ALA A 293 -5.11 23.32 -4.92
N GLU A 294 -4.80 24.39 -5.64
CA GLU A 294 -4.62 24.36 -7.09
C GLU A 294 -3.38 25.16 -7.47
N SER A 295 -2.83 24.85 -8.66
CA SER A 295 -1.73 25.65 -9.21
C SER A 295 -2.12 27.12 -9.36
N ALA A 296 -1.23 28.04 -9.00
CA ALA A 296 -1.47 29.49 -8.93
C ALA A 296 -1.75 30.16 -10.30
N GLY A 297 -1.52 29.46 -11.41
CA GLY A 297 -1.73 29.97 -12.76
C GLY A 297 -1.64 28.86 -13.80
N LYS A 298 -1.89 29.22 -15.06
CA LYS A 298 -1.80 28.26 -16.16
C LYS A 298 -0.38 27.97 -16.59
N ASP A 299 0.51 28.97 -16.47
CA ASP A 299 1.91 28.87 -16.87
C ASP A 299 2.79 29.47 -15.78
N PHE A 300 3.84 28.75 -15.38
CA PHE A 300 4.82 29.22 -14.44
C PHE A 300 6.25 28.80 -14.87
N GLU A 301 7.21 29.62 -14.48
CA GLU A 301 8.61 29.33 -14.74
C GLU A 301 9.18 28.37 -13.70
N PHE A 302 9.83 27.33 -14.19
CA PHE A 302 10.62 26.40 -13.39
C PHE A 302 12.07 26.47 -13.81
N THR A 303 12.95 26.75 -12.86
CA THR A 303 14.38 26.96 -13.13
C THR A 303 15.24 25.71 -12.93
N GLY A 304 14.60 24.56 -12.69
CA GLY A 304 15.25 23.27 -12.43
C GLY A 304 15.31 22.93 -10.95
N PHE A 305 15.71 21.71 -10.69
CA PHE A 305 15.91 21.21 -9.32
C PHE A 305 17.22 21.77 -8.76
N ASN A 306 17.17 22.45 -7.59
CA ASN A 306 18.32 23.03 -6.91
C ASN A 306 19.12 21.97 -6.14
N MET A 307 19.57 20.95 -6.82
CA MET A 307 20.38 19.90 -6.19
C MET A 307 21.86 20.30 -6.22
N ARG A 308 22.41 20.65 -5.06
CA ARG A 308 23.84 20.87 -4.92
C ARG A 308 24.56 19.54 -4.84
N TYR A 309 25.51 19.37 -5.73
CA TYR A 309 26.36 18.21 -5.78
C TYR A 309 27.75 18.59 -5.26
N THR A 310 28.08 18.17 -4.04
CA THR A 310 29.37 18.44 -3.38
C THR A 310 30.03 17.12 -3.01
N ASP A 311 31.34 17.03 -3.30
CA ASP A 311 32.18 15.87 -2.95
C ASP A 311 31.64 14.50 -3.36
N GLY A 312 30.99 14.41 -4.52
CA GLY A 312 30.45 13.13 -5.01
C GLY A 312 29.12 12.68 -4.34
N SER A 313 28.45 13.58 -3.63
CA SER A 313 27.16 13.37 -3.01
C SER A 313 26.25 14.58 -3.13
N PHE A 314 24.94 14.39 -3.11
CA PHE A 314 24.02 15.50 -2.93
C PHE A 314 24.06 15.98 -1.48
N ASP A 315 24.24 17.29 -1.28
CA ASP A 315 24.05 17.93 0.01
C ASP A 315 22.55 18.19 0.24
N ASN A 316 22.04 17.86 1.42
CA ASN A 316 20.68 18.18 1.89
C ASN A 316 19.50 17.63 1.08
N GLY A 317 19.56 16.42 0.59
CA GLY A 317 18.63 15.85 -0.39
C GLY A 317 17.13 15.76 -0.04
N GLY A 318 16.68 16.01 1.19
CA GLY A 318 15.28 15.86 1.58
C GLY A 318 14.48 17.15 1.53
N ASP A 319 14.97 18.21 2.18
CA ASP A 319 14.23 19.47 2.29
C ASP A 319 14.28 20.26 0.99
N GLU A 320 15.42 20.29 0.28
CA GLU A 320 15.54 20.96 -1.02
C GLU A 320 14.67 20.30 -2.10
N ILE A 321 14.60 18.97 -2.14
CA ILE A 321 13.67 18.26 -3.06
C ILE A 321 12.22 18.59 -2.74
N LYS A 322 11.86 18.69 -1.48
CA LYS A 322 10.50 19.08 -1.05
C LYS A 322 10.15 20.49 -1.54
N ASP A 323 11.07 21.44 -1.39
CA ASP A 323 10.88 22.82 -1.81
C ASP A 323 10.81 22.93 -3.34
N ASP A 324 11.66 22.21 -4.07
CA ASP A 324 11.63 22.15 -5.52
C ASP A 324 10.34 21.51 -6.05
N LEU A 325 9.82 20.46 -5.39
CA LEU A 325 8.53 19.84 -5.74
C LEU A 325 7.35 20.78 -5.42
N ALA A 326 7.42 21.52 -4.33
CA ALA A 326 6.41 22.53 -4.00
C ALA A 326 6.40 23.68 -5.02
N ASP A 327 7.59 24.12 -5.44
CA ASP A 327 7.75 25.12 -6.51
C ASP A 327 7.30 24.56 -7.87
N PHE A 328 7.51 23.29 -8.15
CA PHE A 328 7.03 22.63 -9.37
C PHE A 328 5.50 22.52 -9.40
N ALA A 329 4.87 22.12 -8.30
CA ALA A 329 3.41 22.02 -8.20
C ALA A 329 2.71 23.39 -8.09
N HIS A 330 3.39 24.41 -7.56
CA HIS A 330 2.95 25.80 -7.44
C HIS A 330 1.55 25.96 -6.86
N LEU A 331 1.28 25.22 -5.77
CA LEU A 331 -0.05 25.14 -5.17
C LEU A 331 -0.37 26.34 -4.29
N VAL A 332 -1.56 26.87 -4.43
CA VAL A 332 -2.17 27.91 -3.58
C VAL A 332 -3.47 27.42 -2.98
N ASP A 333 -3.77 27.90 -1.79
CA ASP A 333 -5.02 27.61 -1.10
C ASP A 333 -6.23 28.23 -1.85
N LYS A 334 -7.21 27.38 -2.19
CA LYS A 334 -8.47 27.77 -2.83
C LYS A 334 -9.64 27.79 -1.84
N GLY A 335 -9.36 27.51 -0.56
CA GLY A 335 -10.36 27.43 0.48
C GLY A 335 -10.96 26.02 0.62
N GLU A 336 -12.14 25.97 1.21
CA GLU A 336 -12.86 24.74 1.51
C GLU A 336 -14.02 24.52 0.54
N GLU A 337 -14.18 23.29 0.08
CA GLU A 337 -15.34 22.79 -0.65
C GLU A 337 -16.18 21.87 0.26
N SER A 338 -17.35 21.47 -0.22
CA SER A 338 -18.19 20.47 0.45
C SER A 338 -17.43 19.15 0.61
N GLY A 339 -17.80 18.37 1.61
CA GLY A 339 -17.24 17.02 1.78
C GLY A 339 -17.48 16.11 0.59
N LYS A 340 -16.69 15.07 0.49
CA LYS A 340 -16.77 14.07 -0.59
C LYS A 340 -16.95 12.67 -0.02
N THR A 341 -17.46 11.76 -0.86
CA THR A 341 -17.57 10.34 -0.51
C THR A 341 -16.63 9.53 -1.41
N THR A 342 -15.81 8.69 -0.78
CA THR A 342 -14.91 7.77 -1.47
C THR A 342 -15.34 6.33 -1.23
N ALA A 343 -15.33 5.50 -2.27
CA ALA A 343 -15.52 4.07 -2.11
C ALA A 343 -14.30 3.44 -1.43
N LEU A 344 -14.51 2.38 -0.65
CA LEU A 344 -13.42 1.52 -0.21
C LEU A 344 -12.87 0.71 -1.39
N ALA A 345 -11.61 0.29 -1.30
CA ALA A 345 -11.03 -0.60 -2.29
C ALA A 345 -11.46 -2.05 -2.04
N ALA A 346 -12.57 -2.44 -2.65
CA ALA A 346 -13.10 -3.78 -2.51
C ALA A 346 -12.10 -4.84 -3.02
N THR A 347 -12.02 -5.97 -2.31
CA THR A 347 -11.15 -7.08 -2.67
C THR A 347 -11.94 -8.36 -2.81
N VAL A 348 -11.82 -9.03 -3.94
CA VAL A 348 -12.38 -10.37 -4.19
C VAL A 348 -11.28 -11.40 -4.08
N ARG A 349 -11.55 -12.51 -3.38
CA ARG A 349 -10.67 -13.67 -3.31
C ARG A 349 -11.42 -14.94 -3.67
N LEU A 350 -10.82 -15.77 -4.52
CA LEU A 350 -11.28 -17.11 -4.86
C LEU A 350 -10.18 -18.10 -4.52
N GLY A 351 -10.46 -19.03 -3.61
CA GLY A 351 -9.49 -20.00 -3.12
C GLY A 351 -9.94 -21.45 -3.36
N VAL A 352 -8.97 -22.31 -3.66
CA VAL A 352 -9.13 -23.77 -3.67
C VAL A 352 -8.07 -24.35 -2.75
N GLU A 353 -8.49 -25.12 -1.75
CA GLU A 353 -7.62 -25.82 -0.78
C GLU A 353 -7.76 -27.31 -1.01
N TYR A 354 -6.67 -28.00 -1.31
CA TYR A 354 -6.62 -29.43 -1.60
C TYR A 354 -5.77 -30.17 -0.58
N PRO A 355 -6.34 -30.95 0.35
CA PRO A 355 -5.60 -31.78 1.27
C PRO A 355 -4.95 -32.94 0.51
N LEU A 356 -3.69 -33.26 0.81
CA LEU A 356 -2.98 -34.35 0.15
C LEU A 356 -3.49 -35.71 0.68
N PRO A 357 -4.19 -36.55 -0.11
CA PRO A 357 -4.84 -37.76 0.42
C PRO A 357 -3.89 -38.79 1.04
N VAL A 358 -2.64 -38.82 0.60
CA VAL A 358 -1.62 -39.75 1.10
C VAL A 358 -0.88 -39.23 2.34
N TYR A 359 -1.07 -37.96 2.68
CA TYR A 359 -0.40 -37.32 3.82
C TYR A 359 -1.18 -36.08 4.28
N ASP A 360 -2.05 -36.27 5.23
CA ASP A 360 -3.01 -35.30 5.77
C ASP A 360 -2.41 -34.01 6.36
N LYS A 361 -1.09 -34.03 6.63
CA LYS A 361 -0.36 -32.86 7.14
C LYS A 361 0.06 -31.85 6.07
N VAL A 362 -0.14 -32.17 4.81
CA VAL A 362 0.18 -31.29 3.67
C VAL A 362 -1.09 -30.88 2.94
N THR A 363 -1.22 -29.59 2.70
CA THR A 363 -2.33 -28.99 1.94
C THR A 363 -1.77 -28.11 0.86
N PHE A 364 -2.27 -28.25 -0.35
CA PHE A 364 -1.98 -27.32 -1.46
C PHE A 364 -3.10 -26.31 -1.57
N GLY A 365 -2.75 -25.07 -1.95
CA GLY A 365 -3.72 -24.00 -2.13
C GLY A 365 -3.49 -23.24 -3.43
N LEU A 366 -4.57 -22.88 -4.08
CA LEU A 366 -4.58 -21.92 -5.19
C LEU A 366 -5.49 -20.76 -4.81
N LEU A 367 -4.94 -19.55 -4.79
CA LEU A 367 -5.66 -18.32 -4.45
C LEU A 367 -5.56 -17.31 -5.60
N GLY A 368 -6.71 -16.85 -6.09
CA GLY A 368 -6.82 -15.67 -6.94
C GLY A 368 -7.33 -14.51 -6.11
N THR A 369 -6.66 -13.37 -6.21
CA THR A 369 -7.03 -12.12 -5.53
C THR A 369 -7.09 -10.99 -6.54
N HIS A 370 -8.16 -10.18 -6.47
CA HIS A 370 -8.26 -8.94 -7.23
C HIS A 370 -8.74 -7.81 -6.31
N ARG A 371 -8.03 -6.70 -6.34
CA ARG A 371 -8.38 -5.47 -5.60
C ARG A 371 -8.79 -4.39 -6.58
N PHE A 372 -9.95 -3.79 -6.33
CA PHE A 372 -10.51 -2.66 -7.06
C PHE A 372 -10.15 -1.35 -6.36
N ASP A 373 -9.19 -0.61 -6.87
CA ASP A 373 -8.69 0.64 -6.27
C ASP A 373 -8.35 1.70 -7.32
N GLY A 374 -9.15 1.82 -8.36
CA GLY A 374 -8.88 2.74 -9.47
C GLY A 374 -7.53 2.44 -10.14
N ILE A 375 -6.66 3.44 -10.22
CA ILE A 375 -5.32 3.30 -10.81
C ILE A 375 -4.40 2.37 -9.99
N TYR A 376 -4.66 2.18 -8.70
CA TYR A 376 -3.91 1.28 -7.82
C TYR A 376 -4.51 -0.13 -7.73
N SER A 377 -5.40 -0.50 -8.67
CA SER A 377 -5.95 -1.87 -8.75
C SER A 377 -4.87 -2.87 -9.12
N TRP A 378 -4.95 -4.06 -8.55
CA TRP A 378 -3.97 -5.13 -8.84
C TRP A 378 -4.63 -6.51 -8.75
N THR A 379 -3.98 -7.47 -9.39
CA THR A 379 -4.38 -8.88 -9.42
C THR A 379 -3.22 -9.76 -8.97
N GLU A 380 -3.52 -10.84 -8.26
CA GLU A 380 -2.56 -11.84 -7.82
C GLU A 380 -3.12 -13.24 -8.03
N GLY A 381 -2.28 -14.14 -8.55
CA GLY A 381 -2.47 -15.60 -8.51
C GLY A 381 -1.38 -16.22 -7.64
N ARG A 382 -1.75 -17.00 -6.61
CA ARG A 382 -0.84 -17.58 -5.62
C ARG A 382 -1.03 -19.08 -5.52
N LEU A 383 0.05 -19.83 -5.66
CA LEU A 383 0.12 -21.27 -5.41
C LEU A 383 0.87 -21.52 -4.11
N SER A 384 0.29 -22.27 -3.18
CA SER A 384 0.86 -22.53 -1.85
C SER A 384 0.96 -24.01 -1.53
N ALA A 385 1.96 -24.34 -0.71
CA ALA A 385 2.09 -25.60 -0.01
C ALA A 385 2.18 -25.32 1.49
N ASN A 386 1.22 -25.85 2.25
CA ASN A 386 1.12 -25.67 3.69
C ASN A 386 1.41 -27.00 4.38
N TYR A 387 2.09 -26.93 5.53
CA TYR A 387 2.55 -28.10 6.28
C TYR A 387 2.28 -27.93 7.77
N ASN A 388 1.60 -28.92 8.37
CA ASN A 388 1.23 -29.03 9.77
C ASN A 388 2.02 -30.16 10.44
N PRO A 389 3.33 -30.02 10.71
CA PRO A 389 4.14 -31.10 11.30
C PRO A 389 3.69 -31.49 12.69
N LEU A 390 3.24 -30.52 13.50
CA LEU A 390 2.89 -30.67 14.91
C LEU A 390 1.58 -29.94 15.21
N LYS A 391 0.86 -30.39 16.24
CA LYS A 391 -0.41 -29.78 16.67
C LYS A 391 -0.31 -28.32 17.15
N TRP A 392 0.88 -27.78 17.24
CA TRP A 392 1.16 -26.43 17.73
C TRP A 392 2.06 -25.64 16.76
N LEU A 393 2.37 -26.20 15.60
CA LEU A 393 3.22 -25.58 14.59
C LEU A 393 2.68 -25.89 13.21
N ASP A 394 2.38 -24.86 12.45
CA ASP A 394 2.08 -24.92 11.04
C ASP A 394 2.78 -23.79 10.26
N GLY A 395 2.77 -23.91 8.98
CA GLY A 395 3.34 -22.88 8.11
C GLY A 395 3.22 -23.26 6.65
N GLY A 396 3.67 -22.38 5.80
CA GLY A 396 3.59 -22.58 4.35
C GLY A 396 4.62 -21.77 3.59
N MET A 397 4.85 -22.23 2.37
CA MET A 397 5.59 -21.49 1.33
C MET A 397 4.70 -21.38 0.11
N ASN A 398 4.88 -20.29 -0.62
CA ASN A 398 4.07 -20.05 -1.80
C ASN A 398 4.82 -19.26 -2.87
N LEU A 399 4.31 -19.38 -4.09
CA LEU A 399 4.76 -18.64 -5.27
C LEU A 399 3.57 -17.82 -5.77
N ALA A 400 3.77 -16.53 -6.02
CA ALA A 400 2.75 -15.64 -6.51
C ALA A 400 3.20 -14.91 -7.77
N VAL A 401 2.25 -14.70 -8.66
CA VAL A 401 2.36 -13.79 -9.81
C VAL A 401 1.37 -12.65 -9.58
N THR A 402 1.88 -11.44 -9.52
CA THR A 402 1.08 -10.22 -9.29
C THR A 402 1.11 -9.33 -10.53
N SER A 403 0.31 -8.26 -10.53
CA SER A 403 0.40 -7.21 -11.56
C SER A 403 1.79 -6.58 -11.66
N TYR A 404 2.59 -6.65 -10.60
CA TYR A 404 3.88 -5.96 -10.53
C TYR A 404 5.09 -6.90 -10.63
N CYS A 405 4.99 -8.12 -10.10
CA CYS A 405 6.15 -9.03 -10.05
C CYS A 405 5.74 -10.50 -9.84
N THR A 406 6.71 -11.38 -10.05
CA THR A 406 6.66 -12.75 -9.54
C THR A 406 7.45 -12.81 -8.24
N THR A 407 6.86 -13.37 -7.19
CA THR A 407 7.43 -13.35 -5.85
C THR A 407 7.17 -14.65 -5.10
N MET A 408 7.93 -14.86 -4.03
CA MET A 408 7.72 -15.94 -3.07
C MET A 408 7.25 -15.35 -1.74
N GLY A 409 6.36 -16.08 -1.08
CA GLY A 409 5.92 -15.77 0.26
C GLY A 409 6.09 -16.97 1.20
N TRP A 410 6.00 -16.72 2.49
CA TRP A 410 6.04 -17.74 3.50
C TRP A 410 5.30 -17.31 4.76
N VAL A 411 4.90 -18.28 5.57
CA VAL A 411 4.34 -18.07 6.90
C VAL A 411 4.82 -19.15 7.84
N VAL A 412 5.08 -18.77 9.08
CA VAL A 412 5.29 -19.68 10.22
C VAL A 412 4.32 -19.25 11.30
N ASN A 413 3.56 -20.21 11.84
CA ASN A 413 2.56 -20.02 12.86
C ASN A 413 2.80 -21.02 14.00
N VAL A 414 3.07 -20.50 15.20
CA VAL A 414 3.37 -21.26 16.41
C VAL A 414 2.24 -21.02 17.40
N HIS A 415 1.46 -22.07 17.72
CA HIS A 415 0.23 -21.93 18.49
C HIS A 415 0.09 -22.99 19.60
N PRO A 416 1.01 -23.05 20.56
CA PRO A 416 0.84 -23.89 21.74
C PRO A 416 -0.38 -23.43 22.55
N LYS A 417 -0.83 -24.28 23.47
CA LYS A 417 -1.98 -23.94 24.32
C LYS A 417 -1.74 -22.64 25.08
N GLY A 418 -2.68 -21.70 24.96
CA GLY A 418 -2.67 -20.41 25.66
C GLY A 418 -1.93 -19.29 24.92
N PHE A 419 -1.26 -19.57 23.79
CA PHE A 419 -0.49 -18.58 23.07
C PHE A 419 -0.49 -18.84 21.56
N ASN A 420 -0.44 -17.79 20.76
CA ASN A 420 -0.20 -17.86 19.33
C ASN A 420 0.80 -16.77 18.93
N PHE A 421 1.78 -17.16 18.15
CA PHE A 421 2.74 -16.28 17.50
C PHE A 421 2.82 -16.65 16.02
N PHE A 422 2.80 -15.68 15.16
CA PHE A 422 3.06 -15.88 13.74
C PHE A 422 3.94 -14.80 13.17
N MET A 423 4.62 -15.15 12.10
CA MET A 423 5.36 -14.23 11.25
C MET A 423 5.29 -14.71 9.81
N GLY A 424 5.17 -13.78 8.88
CA GLY A 424 5.12 -14.13 7.47
C GLY A 424 5.35 -12.95 6.55
N MET A 425 5.57 -13.27 5.28
CA MET A 425 5.77 -12.32 4.20
C MET A 425 5.06 -12.81 2.94
N ASP A 426 4.37 -11.96 2.24
CA ASP A 426 3.80 -12.24 0.91
C ASP A 426 4.82 -12.06 -0.20
N HIS A 427 5.78 -11.16 0.02
CA HIS A 427 6.84 -10.81 -0.92
C HIS A 427 8.19 -10.89 -0.21
N MET A 428 8.94 -11.96 -0.45
CA MET A 428 10.23 -12.21 0.19
C MET A 428 11.42 -11.83 -0.70
N ILE A 429 11.27 -11.94 -2.01
CA ILE A 429 12.34 -11.72 -2.97
C ILE A 429 11.95 -10.57 -3.87
N GLY A 430 12.37 -9.35 -3.49
CA GLY A 430 12.48 -8.23 -4.43
C GLY A 430 13.82 -8.29 -5.15
N LYS A 431 14.02 -7.49 -6.20
CA LYS A 431 15.33 -7.26 -6.76
C LYS A 431 16.22 -6.70 -5.65
N THR A 432 17.40 -7.29 -5.42
CA THR A 432 18.37 -6.71 -4.48
C THR A 432 18.96 -5.47 -5.14
N GLY A 433 18.60 -4.30 -4.65
CA GLY A 433 19.18 -3.04 -5.10
C GLY A 433 20.69 -2.97 -4.85
N ALA A 434 21.36 -2.07 -5.53
CA ALA A 434 22.82 -1.84 -5.42
C ALA A 434 23.31 -1.54 -4.00
N SER A 435 22.40 -1.24 -3.08
CA SER A 435 22.68 -0.89 -1.68
C SER A 435 22.77 -2.09 -0.73
N SER A 436 22.54 -3.34 -1.20
CA SER A 436 22.38 -4.53 -0.36
C SER A 436 21.25 -4.42 0.68
N VAL A 437 20.36 -3.46 0.50
CA VAL A 437 19.12 -3.37 1.29
C VAL A 437 18.10 -4.30 0.62
N PRO A 438 17.54 -5.29 1.35
CA PRO A 438 16.57 -6.23 0.76
C PRO A 438 15.18 -5.58 0.56
N LEU A 439 15.14 -4.27 0.32
CA LEU A 439 13.96 -3.43 0.16
C LEU A 439 13.94 -2.86 -1.25
N ASP A 440 13.91 -3.73 -2.24
CA ASP A 440 13.50 -3.32 -3.58
C ASP A 440 11.95 -3.27 -3.63
N SER A 441 11.33 -3.01 -4.74
CA SER A 441 9.87 -3.01 -4.84
C SER A 441 9.27 -4.32 -4.29
N ASN A 442 8.09 -4.26 -3.70
CA ASN A 442 7.32 -5.41 -3.24
C ASN A 442 7.92 -6.15 -2.02
N VAL A 443 7.72 -5.55 -0.88
CA VAL A 443 8.04 -6.10 0.44
C VAL A 443 6.78 -6.11 1.29
N SER A 444 6.52 -7.21 1.99
CA SER A 444 5.48 -7.27 3.02
C SER A 444 6.04 -7.89 4.28
N PHE A 445 5.55 -7.46 5.42
CA PHE A 445 5.89 -8.02 6.71
C PHE A 445 4.66 -8.11 7.59
N ASN A 446 4.37 -9.31 8.08
CA ASN A 446 3.32 -9.56 9.05
C ASN A 446 3.87 -10.22 10.28
N LEU A 447 3.44 -9.72 11.43
CA LEU A 447 3.79 -10.26 12.74
C LEU A 447 2.55 -10.26 13.63
N GLY A 448 2.35 -11.34 14.39
CA GLY A 448 1.28 -11.36 15.37
C GLY A 448 1.54 -12.18 16.61
N MET A 449 1.02 -11.67 17.74
CA MET A 449 1.05 -12.30 19.04
C MET A 449 -0.32 -12.23 19.69
N ASN A 450 -0.83 -13.37 20.15
CA ASN A 450 -2.15 -13.49 20.72
C ASN A 450 -2.16 -14.42 21.94
N VAL A 451 -3.02 -14.14 22.89
CA VAL A 451 -3.36 -15.09 23.97
C VAL A 451 -4.56 -15.89 23.51
N THR A 452 -4.49 -17.22 23.58
CA THR A 452 -5.57 -18.15 23.15
C THR A 452 -6.21 -18.85 24.35
N PHE A 453 -7.52 -19.14 24.25
CA PHE A 453 -8.31 -19.78 25.32
C PHE A 453 -9.39 -20.72 24.76
#